data_cb4f8f1df71f4b0bad703e0905174312
#
_entry.id   cb4f8f1df71f4b0bad703e0905174312
#
_cell.length_a   1.000
_cell.length_b   1.000
_cell.length_c   1.000
_cell.angle_alpha   90.00
_cell.angle_beta   90.00
_cell.angle_gamma   90.00
#
_symmetry.space_group_name_H-M   'P 1'
#
loop_
_entity.id
_entity.type
_entity.pdbx_description
1 polymer ?
#
loop_
_entity_poly.entity_id
_entity_poly.type
_entity_poly.pdbx_seq_one_letter_code
_entity_poly.pdbx_strand_id
1 'polypeptide(L)'
;MEKEAELRARMEADKTDPFWAHTLGLYLMGQGRWQEAEMAFREALRRAPDHFATHYQLGILYEKVGREAEAIDLFREGHRLAMEARDSRLIQDFRSKLSLYLGIDDL
;
A
#
# COMPACT_ATOMS: atom_id res chain seq x y z
N MET A 1 -18.89 -1.13 -13.24
CA MET A 1 -19.26 -2.41 -12.83
C MET A 1 -19.78 -2.39 -11.41
N GLU A 2 -20.60 -3.35 -11.07
CA GLU A 2 -21.28 -3.37 -9.78
C GLU A 2 -20.31 -3.38 -8.59
N LYS A 3 -19.26 -4.17 -8.68
CA LYS A 3 -18.28 -4.27 -7.59
C LYS A 3 -17.57 -2.94 -7.34
N GLU A 4 -17.13 -2.29 -8.39
CA GLU A 4 -16.46 -1.01 -8.27
C GLU A 4 -17.40 0.05 -7.69
N ALA A 5 -18.63 0.12 -8.19
CA ALA A 5 -19.62 1.08 -7.71
C ALA A 5 -19.91 0.86 -6.21
N GLU A 6 -20.04 -0.40 -5.80
CA GLU A 6 -20.25 -0.74 -4.40
C GLU A 6 -19.08 -0.27 -3.52
N LEU A 7 -17.84 -0.56 -3.95
CA LEU A 7 -16.67 -0.15 -3.18
C LEU A 7 -16.54 1.36 -3.07
N ARG A 8 -16.83 2.09 -4.16
CA ARG A 8 -16.81 3.56 -4.14
C ARG A 8 -17.89 4.12 -3.22
N ALA A 9 -19.07 3.52 -3.23
CA ALA A 9 -20.16 3.95 -2.35
C ALA A 9 -19.79 3.76 -0.87
N ARG A 10 -19.17 2.63 -0.52
CA ARG A 10 -18.72 2.37 0.84
C ARG A 10 -17.60 3.32 1.26
N MET A 11 -16.68 3.60 0.34
CA MET A 11 -15.59 4.55 0.59
C MET A 11 -16.12 5.94 0.89
N GLU A 12 -17.16 6.37 0.16
CA GLU A 12 -17.77 7.68 0.37
C GLU A 12 -18.65 7.73 1.63
N ALA A 13 -19.24 6.59 2.01
CA ALA A 13 -20.12 6.53 3.17
C ALA A 13 -19.35 6.71 4.49
N ASP A 14 -18.11 6.27 4.54
CA ASP A 14 -17.23 6.48 5.70
C ASP A 14 -15.89 7.03 5.22
N LYS A 15 -15.71 8.34 5.35
CA LYS A 15 -14.54 9.04 4.83
C LYS A 15 -13.32 8.97 5.73
N THR A 16 -13.45 8.34 6.89
CA THR A 16 -12.34 8.22 7.84
C THR A 16 -11.67 6.86 7.81
N ASP A 17 -12.39 5.81 7.42
CA ASP A 17 -11.90 4.44 7.39
C ASP A 17 -11.05 4.21 6.12
N PRO A 18 -9.78 3.79 6.26
CA PRO A 18 -8.94 3.50 5.09
C PRO A 18 -9.31 2.20 4.38
N PHE A 19 -10.08 1.33 5.04
CA PHE A 19 -10.35 -0.04 4.54
C PHE A 19 -10.94 -0.05 3.13
N TRP A 20 -11.95 0.77 2.88
CA TRP A 20 -12.67 0.74 1.61
C TRP A 20 -11.84 1.33 0.47
N ALA A 21 -11.06 2.37 0.75
CA ALA A 21 -10.12 2.93 -0.23
C ALA A 21 -9.04 1.91 -0.56
N HIS A 22 -8.51 1.21 0.43
CA HIS A 22 -7.53 0.15 0.23
C HIS A 22 -8.12 -0.99 -0.61
N THR A 23 -9.34 -1.43 -0.27
CA THR A 23 -10.02 -2.53 -0.98
C THR A 23 -10.28 -2.15 -2.43
N LEU A 24 -10.70 -0.91 -2.68
CA LEU A 24 -10.88 -0.40 -4.04
C LEU A 24 -9.55 -0.45 -4.81
N GLY A 25 -8.45 -0.04 -4.16
CA GLY A 25 -7.12 -0.11 -4.77
C GLY A 25 -6.76 -1.52 -5.20
N LEU A 26 -7.01 -2.51 -4.33
CA LEU A 26 -6.76 -3.92 -4.65
C LEU A 26 -7.59 -4.37 -5.85
N TYR A 27 -8.86 -4.01 -5.88
CA TYR A 27 -9.75 -4.36 -6.96
C TYR A 27 -9.26 -3.79 -8.30
N LEU A 28 -8.93 -2.50 -8.31
CA LEU A 28 -8.45 -1.81 -9.51
C LEU A 28 -7.09 -2.35 -9.96
N MET A 29 -6.20 -2.64 -9.02
CA MET A 29 -4.90 -3.23 -9.32
C MET A 29 -5.06 -4.60 -9.97
N GLY A 30 -6.00 -5.41 -9.47
CA GLY A 30 -6.30 -6.71 -10.05
C GLY A 30 -6.80 -6.63 -11.50
N GLN A 31 -7.35 -5.48 -11.90
CA GLN A 31 -7.80 -5.24 -13.26
C GLN A 31 -6.74 -4.57 -14.14
N GLY A 32 -5.55 -4.32 -13.61
CA GLY A 32 -4.49 -3.63 -14.34
C GLY A 32 -4.74 -2.12 -14.49
N ARG A 33 -5.66 -1.57 -13.72
CA ARG A 33 -5.97 -0.13 -13.77
C ARG A 33 -5.06 0.58 -12.77
N TRP A 34 -3.79 0.65 -13.13
CA TRP A 34 -2.71 1.04 -12.21
C TRP A 34 -2.84 2.46 -11.65
N GLN A 35 -3.16 3.43 -12.50
CA GLN A 35 -3.26 4.82 -12.07
C GLN A 35 -4.43 5.03 -11.10
N GLU A 36 -5.57 4.42 -11.40
CA GLU A 36 -6.73 4.51 -10.53
C GLU A 36 -6.50 3.77 -9.21
N ALA A 37 -5.80 2.62 -9.27
CA ALA A 37 -5.43 1.89 -8.07
C ALA A 37 -4.51 2.73 -7.18
N GLU A 38 -3.54 3.42 -7.77
CA GLU A 38 -2.64 4.31 -7.04
C GLU A 38 -3.44 5.40 -6.31
N MET A 39 -4.38 6.01 -6.98
CA MET A 39 -5.23 7.05 -6.39
C MET A 39 -5.99 6.51 -5.17
N ALA A 40 -6.55 5.31 -5.30
CA ALA A 40 -7.30 4.69 -4.20
C ALA A 40 -6.39 4.37 -3.01
N PHE A 41 -5.21 3.82 -3.27
CA PHE A 41 -4.26 3.54 -2.19
C PHE A 41 -3.78 4.82 -1.51
N ARG A 42 -3.54 5.88 -2.28
CA ARG A 42 -3.14 7.18 -1.70
C ARG A 42 -4.25 7.76 -0.83
N GLU A 43 -5.51 7.57 -1.22
CA GLU A 43 -6.63 7.98 -0.38
C GLU A 43 -6.64 7.19 0.94
N ALA A 44 -6.36 5.89 0.89
CA ALA A 44 -6.25 5.09 2.10
C ALA A 44 -5.15 5.64 3.03
N LEU A 45 -3.99 5.99 2.48
CA LEU A 45 -2.89 6.55 3.27
C LEU A 45 -3.17 7.96 3.78
N ARG A 46 -3.98 8.73 3.04
CA ARG A 46 -4.42 10.04 3.53
C ARG A 46 -5.30 9.88 4.77
N ARG A 47 -6.15 8.85 4.77
CA ARG A 47 -7.05 8.56 5.90
C ARG A 47 -6.31 7.96 7.08
N ALA A 48 -5.34 7.08 6.81
CA ALA A 48 -4.53 6.42 7.84
C ALA A 48 -3.09 6.30 7.34
N PRO A 49 -2.22 7.27 7.66
CA PRO A 49 -0.83 7.27 7.18
C PRO A 49 -0.02 6.06 7.62
N ASP A 50 -0.45 5.36 8.67
CA ASP A 50 0.21 4.16 9.19
C ASP A 50 -0.47 2.87 8.75
N HIS A 51 -1.30 2.90 7.72
CA HIS A 51 -2.00 1.70 7.24
C HIS A 51 -1.01 0.79 6.52
N PHE A 52 -0.44 -0.17 7.25
CA PHE A 52 0.66 -1.03 6.78
C PHE A 52 0.32 -1.78 5.49
N ALA A 53 -0.89 -2.33 5.41
CA ALA A 53 -1.31 -3.09 4.24
C ALA A 53 -1.25 -2.23 2.97
N THR A 54 -1.58 -0.94 3.08
CA THR A 54 -1.55 -0.03 1.93
C THR A 54 -0.11 0.32 1.54
N HIS A 55 0.77 0.57 2.51
CA HIS A 55 2.20 0.78 2.20
C HIS A 55 2.76 -0.40 1.40
N TYR A 56 2.44 -1.61 1.83
CA TYR A 56 2.91 -2.82 1.17
C TYR A 56 2.34 -2.95 -0.25
N GLN A 57 1.02 -2.80 -0.40
CA GLN A 57 0.37 -2.98 -1.70
C GLN A 57 0.71 -1.87 -2.69
N LEU A 58 0.81 -0.63 -2.24
CA LEU A 58 1.22 0.47 -3.11
C LEU A 58 2.66 0.27 -3.57
N GLY A 59 3.53 -0.21 -2.68
CA GLY A 59 4.89 -0.57 -3.05
C GLY A 59 4.91 -1.64 -4.14
N ILE A 60 4.10 -2.69 -4.00
CA ILE A 60 3.98 -3.75 -5.01
C ILE A 60 3.46 -3.17 -6.34
N LEU A 61 2.49 -2.27 -6.28
CA LEU A 61 1.99 -1.61 -7.48
C LEU A 61 3.11 -0.88 -8.21
N TYR A 62 3.91 -0.13 -7.48
CA TYR A 62 5.05 0.59 -8.08
C TYR A 62 6.08 -0.38 -8.67
N GLU A 63 6.32 -1.52 -8.04
CA GLU A 63 7.17 -2.56 -8.62
C GLU A 63 6.63 -3.02 -9.98
N LYS A 64 5.33 -3.26 -10.05
CA LYS A 64 4.69 -3.77 -11.27
C LYS A 64 4.74 -2.79 -12.43
N VAL A 65 4.73 -1.49 -12.16
CA VAL A 65 4.78 -0.46 -13.20
C VAL A 65 6.17 0.11 -13.41
N GLY A 66 7.19 -0.47 -12.78
CA GLY A 66 8.59 -0.07 -12.99
C GLY A 66 9.03 1.18 -12.24
N ARG A 67 8.25 1.64 -11.26
CA ARG A 67 8.61 2.78 -10.42
C ARG A 67 9.32 2.30 -9.16
N GLU A 68 10.51 1.76 -9.36
CA GLU A 68 11.25 1.04 -8.32
C GLU A 68 11.68 1.94 -7.16
N ALA A 69 12.15 3.15 -7.44
CA ALA A 69 12.57 4.07 -6.37
C ALA A 69 11.40 4.40 -5.44
N GLU A 70 10.21 4.59 -6.00
CA GLU A 70 9.01 4.88 -5.21
C GLU A 70 8.56 3.65 -4.42
N ALA A 71 8.74 2.45 -4.99
CA ALA A 71 8.46 1.21 -4.26
C ALA A 71 9.35 1.10 -3.02
N ILE A 72 10.64 1.37 -3.19
CA ILE A 72 11.60 1.34 -2.08
C ILE A 72 11.19 2.33 -0.99
N ASP A 73 10.79 3.54 -1.37
CA ASP A 73 10.37 4.55 -0.40
C ASP A 73 9.16 4.07 0.41
N LEU A 74 8.19 3.44 -0.23
CA LEU A 74 7.00 2.89 0.45
C LEU A 74 7.39 1.77 1.42
N PHE A 75 8.27 0.87 1.00
CA PHE A 75 8.70 -0.23 1.85
C PHE A 75 9.54 0.26 3.03
N ARG A 76 10.38 1.28 2.82
CA ARG A 76 11.16 1.88 3.91
C ARG A 76 10.25 2.54 4.94
N GLU A 77 9.27 3.29 4.50
CA GLU A 77 8.33 3.94 5.41
C GLU A 77 7.50 2.90 6.17
N GLY A 78 7.03 1.86 5.47
CA GLY A 78 6.32 0.77 6.13
C GLY A 78 7.18 0.06 7.16
N HIS A 79 8.45 -0.19 6.84
CA HIS A 79 9.41 -0.79 7.77
C HIS A 79 9.60 0.09 9.02
N ARG A 80 9.79 1.39 8.81
CA ARG A 80 9.95 2.33 9.91
C ARG A 80 8.74 2.31 10.84
N LEU A 81 7.54 2.38 10.27
CA LEU A 81 6.29 2.35 11.05
C LEU A 81 6.12 1.02 11.78
N ALA A 82 6.49 -0.10 11.14
CA ALA A 82 6.40 -1.42 11.75
C ALA A 82 7.35 -1.53 12.94
N MET A 83 8.54 -0.93 12.85
CA MET A 83 9.49 -0.91 13.96
C MET A 83 8.93 -0.08 15.13
N GLU A 84 8.33 1.06 14.85
CA GLU A 84 7.70 1.87 15.89
C GLU A 84 6.56 1.10 16.59
N ALA A 85 5.79 0.34 15.82
CA ALA A 85 4.69 -0.47 16.34
C ALA A 85 5.19 -1.74 17.02
N ARG A 86 6.49 -2.08 16.89
CA ARG A 86 7.10 -3.30 17.42
C ARG A 86 6.40 -4.57 16.91
N ASP A 87 5.97 -4.54 15.65
CA ASP A 87 5.31 -5.68 15.02
C ASP A 87 6.33 -6.50 14.25
N SER A 88 6.78 -7.60 14.85
CA SER A 88 7.85 -8.44 14.29
C SER A 88 7.50 -8.99 12.91
N ARG A 89 6.25 -9.35 12.68
CA ARG A 89 5.82 -9.90 11.40
C ARG A 89 5.88 -8.86 10.30
N LEU A 90 5.35 -7.67 10.56
CA LEU A 90 5.38 -6.57 9.60
C LEU A 90 6.81 -6.11 9.32
N ILE A 91 7.65 -6.04 10.36
CA ILE A 91 9.07 -5.71 10.18
C ILE A 91 9.69 -6.68 9.21
N GLN A 92 9.46 -7.98 9.40
CA GLN A 92 10.04 -9.01 8.53
C GLN A 92 9.50 -8.92 7.11
N ASP A 93 8.21 -8.67 6.94
CA ASP A 93 7.59 -8.56 5.61
C ASP A 93 8.20 -7.42 4.81
N PHE A 94 8.31 -6.22 5.41
CA PHE A 94 8.91 -5.06 4.73
C PHE A 94 10.40 -5.26 4.50
N ARG A 95 11.09 -5.84 5.47
CA ARG A 95 12.52 -6.13 5.35
C ARG A 95 12.81 -7.08 4.21
N SER A 96 11.98 -8.10 4.04
CA SER A 96 12.12 -9.05 2.93
C SER A 96 11.99 -8.37 1.58
N LYS A 97 11.07 -7.42 1.46
CA LYS A 97 10.93 -6.63 0.24
C LYS A 97 12.16 -5.77 0.00
N LEU A 98 12.63 -5.07 1.01
CA LEU A 98 13.79 -4.19 0.88
C LEU A 98 15.05 -4.94 0.50
N SER A 99 15.22 -6.18 0.98
CA SER A 99 16.41 -6.97 0.68
C SER A 99 16.51 -7.33 -0.80
N LEU A 100 15.43 -7.26 -1.56
CA LEU A 100 15.45 -7.49 -3.01
C LEU A 100 16.15 -6.36 -3.76
N TYR A 101 16.16 -5.16 -3.19
CA TYR A 101 16.72 -3.96 -3.83
C TYR A 101 18.01 -3.50 -3.17
N LEU A 102 18.12 -3.71 -1.86
CA LEU A 102 19.21 -3.23 -1.04
C LEU A 102 19.97 -4.41 -0.45
N GLY A 103 21.26 -4.23 -0.17
CA GLY A 103 21.99 -5.23 0.57
C GLY A 103 21.45 -5.30 2.01
N ILE A 104 21.71 -6.44 2.68
CA ILE A 104 21.30 -6.64 4.06
C ILE A 104 21.84 -5.54 4.97
N ASP A 105 23.04 -5.05 4.68
CA ASP A 105 23.70 -4.01 5.47
C ASP A 105 23.06 -2.62 5.29
N ASP A 106 22.19 -2.47 4.31
CA ASP A 106 21.52 -1.20 4.04
C ASP A 106 20.17 -1.09 4.75
N LEU A 107 19.80 -2.11 5.49
CA LEU A 107 18.51 -2.17 6.21
C LEU A 107 18.60 -1.69 7.69
#